data_234fbfb56473b9d41f7cb300def52e04
#
_entry.id   234fbfb56473b9d41f7cb300def52e04
#
_cell.length_a   1.000
_cell.length_b   1.000
_cell.length_c   1.000
_cell.angle_alpha   90.00
_cell.angle_beta   90.00
_cell.angle_gamma   90.00
#
_symmetry.space_group_name_H-M   'P 1'
#
loop_
_entity.id
_entity.type
_entity.pdbx_description
1 polymer ?
#
loop_
_entity_poly.entity_id
_entity_poly.type
_entity_poly.pdbx_seq_one_letter_code
_entity_poly.pdbx_strand_id
1 'polypeptide(L)'
;MNTELVIPKHVAIILDGNGRWAKAHKLPRNLGHKAGCEAVEQTVEDAARLGIKYLTVYGFSTENWKRSEEEVGALMQLFRFYAKRLLKIAKANNVRVKMIGERSRFSKDLVEAINRLEDETKDN
;
A
#
# COMPACT_ATOMS: atom_id res chain seq x y z
N MET A 1 -24.11 -2.96 -29.06
CA MET A 1 -23.26 -3.48 -27.97
C MET A 1 -23.16 -2.42 -26.88
N ASN A 2 -23.49 -2.78 -25.68
CA ASN A 2 -23.39 -1.85 -24.55
C ASN A 2 -21.91 -1.66 -24.18
N THR A 3 -21.41 -0.45 -24.26
CA THR A 3 -20.02 -0.10 -23.95
C THR A 3 -19.90 0.62 -22.61
N GLU A 4 -20.99 0.77 -21.88
CA GLU A 4 -20.95 1.41 -20.57
C GLU A 4 -20.24 0.52 -19.56
N LEU A 5 -19.25 1.11 -18.88
CA LEU A 5 -18.56 0.46 -17.78
C LEU A 5 -19.27 0.78 -16.48
N VAL A 6 -19.55 -0.24 -15.70
CA VAL A 6 -20.05 -0.05 -14.34
C VAL A 6 -18.85 0.01 -13.41
N ILE A 7 -18.61 1.17 -12.85
CA ILE A 7 -17.49 1.36 -11.91
C ILE A 7 -17.97 0.96 -10.51
N PRO A 8 -17.30 -0.02 -9.86
CA PRO A 8 -17.67 -0.41 -8.51
C PRO A 8 -17.38 0.72 -7.53
N LYS A 9 -18.15 0.76 -6.44
CA LYS A 9 -17.92 1.76 -5.38
C LYS A 9 -16.71 1.41 -4.53
N HIS A 10 -16.46 0.15 -4.31
CA HIS A 10 -15.39 -0.35 -3.44
C HIS A 10 -14.64 -1.48 -4.13
N VAL A 11 -13.34 -1.35 -4.22
CA VAL A 11 -12.44 -2.40 -4.69
C VAL A 11 -11.50 -2.76 -3.55
N ALA A 12 -11.36 -4.05 -3.28
CA ALA A 12 -10.41 -4.55 -2.28
C ALA A 12 -9.40 -5.45 -2.97
N ILE A 13 -8.13 -5.24 -2.67
CA ILE A 13 -7.02 -5.96 -3.31
C ILE A 13 -6.15 -6.59 -2.22
N ILE A 14 -5.89 -7.89 -2.36
CA ILE A 14 -4.93 -8.60 -1.52
C ILE A 14 -3.58 -8.57 -2.24
N LEU A 15 -2.58 -8.01 -1.60
CA LEU A 15 -1.22 -7.97 -2.13
C LEU A 15 -0.56 -9.33 -1.92
N ASP A 16 -0.26 -10.02 -3.01
CA ASP A 16 0.32 -11.36 -2.95
C ASP A 16 1.23 -11.59 -4.17
N GLY A 17 2.16 -12.50 -4.01
CA GLY A 17 2.99 -12.96 -5.12
C GLY A 17 4.23 -12.12 -5.38
N ASN A 18 4.58 -11.16 -4.53
CA ASN A 18 5.76 -10.31 -4.72
C ASN A 18 7.06 -11.13 -4.74
N GLY A 19 7.17 -12.12 -3.87
CA GLY A 19 8.34 -13.01 -3.84
C GLY A 19 8.44 -13.87 -5.10
N ARG A 20 7.32 -14.39 -5.57
CA ARG A 20 7.27 -15.17 -6.81
C ARG A 20 7.62 -14.31 -8.02
N TRP A 21 7.13 -13.07 -8.05
CA TRP A 21 7.48 -12.12 -9.10
C TRP A 21 8.99 -11.86 -9.13
N ALA A 22 9.60 -11.59 -7.97
CA ALA A 22 11.03 -11.35 -7.86
C ALA A 22 11.83 -12.56 -8.36
N LYS A 23 11.43 -13.76 -7.94
CA LYS A 23 12.10 -14.99 -8.36
C LYS A 23 12.02 -15.17 -9.88
N ALA A 24 10.88 -14.91 -10.48
CA ALA A 24 10.70 -15.01 -11.93
C ALA A 24 11.57 -14.01 -12.68
N HIS A 25 11.89 -12.86 -12.08
CA HIS A 25 12.75 -11.83 -12.64
C HIS A 25 14.21 -11.96 -12.21
N LYS A 26 14.56 -13.02 -11.48
CA LYS A 26 15.90 -13.26 -10.94
C LYS A 26 16.38 -12.13 -10.03
N LEU A 27 15.48 -11.61 -9.21
CA LEU A 27 15.73 -10.50 -8.29
C LEU A 27 15.59 -10.95 -6.84
N PRO A 28 16.26 -10.28 -5.89
CA PRO A 28 16.02 -10.49 -4.47
C PRO A 28 14.56 -10.21 -4.09
N ARG A 29 14.08 -10.89 -3.06
CA ARG A 29 12.68 -10.76 -2.60
C ARG A 29 12.31 -9.31 -2.25
N ASN A 30 13.24 -8.55 -1.68
CA ASN A 30 13.00 -7.14 -1.33
C ASN A 30 12.64 -6.27 -2.54
N LEU A 31 13.18 -6.58 -3.71
CA LEU A 31 12.84 -5.86 -4.93
C LEU A 31 11.43 -6.23 -5.43
N GLY A 32 10.95 -7.43 -5.09
CA GLY A 32 9.56 -7.80 -5.33
C GLY A 32 8.61 -6.99 -4.47
N HIS A 33 8.93 -6.81 -3.19
CA HIS A 33 8.13 -5.97 -2.30
C HIS A 33 8.12 -4.51 -2.75
N LYS A 34 9.25 -4.02 -3.24
CA LYS A 34 9.35 -2.66 -3.79
C LYS A 34 8.43 -2.51 -5.01
N ALA A 35 8.49 -3.46 -5.93
CA ALA A 35 7.62 -3.45 -7.11
C ALA A 35 6.13 -3.49 -6.72
N GLY A 36 5.79 -4.25 -5.67
CA GLY A 36 4.45 -4.28 -5.12
C GLY A 36 3.99 -2.93 -4.58
N CYS A 37 4.86 -2.23 -3.87
CA CYS A 37 4.55 -0.87 -3.39
C CYS A 37 4.32 0.10 -4.54
N GLU A 38 5.13 0.02 -5.59
CA GLU A 38 4.95 0.86 -6.78
C GLU A 38 3.63 0.55 -7.49
N ALA A 39 3.24 -0.71 -7.53
CA ALA A 39 1.95 -1.12 -8.08
C ALA A 39 0.78 -0.54 -7.25
N VAL A 40 0.92 -0.47 -5.92
CA VAL A 40 -0.08 0.16 -5.05
C VAL A 40 -0.21 1.65 -5.37
N GLU A 41 0.92 2.36 -5.51
CA GLU A 41 0.90 3.78 -5.88
C GLU A 41 0.12 4.01 -7.17
N GLN A 42 0.40 3.22 -8.19
CA GLN A 42 -0.27 3.32 -9.48
C GLN A 42 -1.76 2.99 -9.35
N THR A 43 -2.09 1.98 -8.54
CA THR A 43 -3.47 1.57 -8.31
C THR A 43 -4.27 2.67 -7.62
N VAL A 44 -3.67 3.37 -6.66
CA VAL A 44 -4.34 4.52 -5.98
C VAL A 44 -4.65 5.61 -6.99
N GLU A 45 -3.69 5.97 -7.83
CA GLU A 45 -3.90 6.98 -8.87
C GLU A 45 -4.98 6.56 -9.88
N ASP A 46 -4.93 5.30 -10.31
CA ASP A 46 -5.90 4.76 -11.26
C ASP A 46 -7.31 4.71 -10.67
N ALA A 47 -7.43 4.28 -9.41
CA ALA A 47 -8.72 4.24 -8.72
C ALA A 47 -9.32 5.64 -8.59
N ALA A 48 -8.51 6.63 -8.24
CA ALA A 48 -8.96 8.02 -8.14
C ALA A 48 -9.44 8.52 -9.51
N ARG A 49 -8.70 8.24 -10.57
CA ARG A 49 -9.07 8.65 -11.92
C ARG A 49 -10.34 7.99 -12.41
N LEU A 50 -10.54 6.71 -12.08
CA LEU A 50 -11.75 5.97 -12.47
C LEU A 50 -12.99 6.31 -11.66
N GLY A 51 -12.85 7.06 -10.58
CA GLY A 51 -13.97 7.43 -9.72
C GLY A 51 -14.38 6.36 -8.72
N ILE A 52 -13.48 5.43 -8.41
CA ILE A 52 -13.71 4.43 -7.35
C ILE A 52 -13.68 5.15 -6.01
N LYS A 53 -14.76 5.03 -5.23
CA LYS A 53 -14.89 5.76 -3.95
C LYS A 53 -14.03 5.20 -2.84
N TYR A 54 -13.90 3.88 -2.77
CA TYR A 54 -13.18 3.21 -1.69
C TYR A 54 -12.24 2.16 -2.27
N LEU A 55 -10.98 2.25 -1.91
CA LEU A 55 -9.97 1.25 -2.25
C LEU A 55 -9.38 0.71 -0.96
N THR A 56 -9.49 -0.60 -0.77
CA THR A 56 -8.86 -1.29 0.36
C THR A 56 -7.72 -2.13 -0.17
N VAL A 57 -6.55 -1.97 0.44
CA VAL A 57 -5.38 -2.76 0.10
C VAL A 57 -4.95 -3.53 1.34
N TYR A 58 -4.93 -4.85 1.23
CA TYR A 58 -4.52 -5.74 2.32
C TYR A 58 -3.05 -6.11 2.11
N GLY A 59 -2.19 -5.54 2.91
CA GLY A 59 -0.75 -5.68 2.74
C GLY A 59 -0.10 -6.61 3.76
N PHE A 60 0.24 -6.09 4.93
CA PHE A 60 1.00 -6.81 5.94
C PHE A 60 0.05 -7.45 6.96
N SER A 61 0.03 -8.78 7.03
CA SER A 61 -0.81 -9.53 7.98
C SER A 61 0.00 -10.05 9.16
N THR A 62 -0.71 -10.59 10.18
CA THR A 62 -0.06 -11.20 11.33
C THR A 62 0.88 -12.35 10.95
N GLU A 63 0.62 -13.03 9.86
CA GLU A 63 1.48 -14.10 9.36
C GLU A 63 2.85 -13.58 8.92
N ASN A 64 2.93 -12.34 8.46
CA ASN A 64 4.19 -11.75 8.00
C ASN A 64 5.20 -11.57 9.13
N TRP A 65 4.75 -11.48 10.38
CA TRP A 65 5.66 -11.41 11.54
C TRP A 65 6.43 -12.70 11.77
N LYS A 66 6.03 -13.81 11.16
CA LYS A 66 6.73 -15.09 11.23
C LYS A 66 7.94 -15.14 10.29
N ARG A 67 8.09 -14.17 9.42
CA ARG A 67 9.24 -14.08 8.52
C ARG A 67 10.50 -13.71 9.30
N SER A 68 11.67 -13.85 8.68
CA SER A 68 12.93 -13.51 9.33
C SER A 68 12.94 -12.04 9.78
N GLU A 69 13.71 -11.75 10.84
CA GLU A 69 13.86 -10.38 11.33
C GLU A 69 14.41 -9.45 10.26
N GLU A 70 15.34 -9.96 9.45
CA GLU A 70 15.93 -9.20 8.36
C GLU A 70 14.87 -8.81 7.32
N GLU A 71 14.01 -9.73 6.93
CA GLU A 71 12.94 -9.44 5.97
C GLU A 71 11.90 -8.48 6.57
N VAL A 72 11.51 -8.68 7.82
CA VAL A 72 10.57 -7.79 8.51
C VAL A 72 11.15 -6.38 8.61
N GLY A 73 12.42 -6.26 9.00
CA GLY A 73 13.09 -4.96 9.07
C GLY A 73 13.13 -4.25 7.73
N ALA A 74 13.43 -4.97 6.66
CA ALA A 74 13.45 -4.41 5.32
C ALA A 74 12.06 -3.95 4.88
N LEU A 75 11.01 -4.73 5.21
CA LEU A 75 9.62 -4.35 4.93
C LEU A 75 9.21 -3.09 5.68
N MET A 76 9.59 -2.95 6.95
CA MET A 76 9.26 -1.76 7.74
C MET A 76 9.90 -0.50 7.16
N GLN A 77 11.16 -0.58 6.72
CA GLN A 77 11.83 0.54 6.07
C GLN A 77 11.17 0.91 4.75
N LEU A 78 10.78 -0.10 3.98
CA LEU A 78 10.10 0.09 2.72
C LEU A 78 8.74 0.77 2.92
N PHE A 79 7.95 0.30 3.89
CA PHE A 79 6.65 0.89 4.20
C PHE A 79 6.78 2.34 4.65
N ARG A 80 7.79 2.65 5.47
CA ARG A 80 8.05 4.04 5.89
C ARG A 80 8.34 4.93 4.69
N PHE A 81 9.17 4.46 3.77
CA PHE A 81 9.51 5.20 2.55
C PHE A 81 8.26 5.45 1.70
N TYR A 82 7.47 4.40 1.46
CA TYR A 82 6.28 4.52 0.62
C TYR A 82 5.11 5.23 1.29
N ALA A 83 5.04 5.23 2.63
CA ALA A 83 4.05 6.05 3.33
C ALA A 83 4.27 7.53 3.04
N LYS A 84 5.52 7.98 2.97
CA LYS A 84 5.84 9.37 2.62
C LYS A 84 5.48 9.70 1.18
N ARG A 85 5.73 8.77 0.26
CA ARG A 85 5.37 8.94 -1.15
C ARG A 85 3.85 8.94 -1.32
N LEU A 86 3.16 8.06 -0.62
CA LEU A 86 1.71 7.97 -0.67
C LEU A 86 1.06 9.26 -0.18
N LEU A 87 1.66 9.94 0.78
CA LEU A 87 1.15 11.24 1.24
C LEU A 87 1.08 12.25 0.08
N LYS A 88 2.12 12.31 -0.73
CA LYS A 88 2.14 13.21 -1.90
C LYS A 88 1.07 12.83 -2.93
N ILE A 89 0.95 11.54 -3.21
CA ILE A 89 -0.03 11.00 -4.16
C ILE A 89 -1.45 11.28 -3.66
N ALA A 90 -1.70 11.03 -2.38
CA ALA A 90 -3.01 11.23 -1.78
C ALA A 90 -3.43 12.69 -1.81
N LYS A 91 -2.51 13.61 -1.51
CA LYS A 91 -2.79 15.05 -1.58
C LYS A 91 -3.07 15.50 -3.02
N ALA A 92 -2.29 14.99 -3.98
CA ALA A 92 -2.45 15.37 -5.38
C ALA A 92 -3.77 14.87 -5.97
N ASN A 93 -4.31 13.76 -5.46
CA ASN A 93 -5.51 13.11 -5.99
C ASN A 93 -6.73 13.23 -5.07
N ASN A 94 -6.64 14.03 -4.03
CA ASN A 94 -7.74 14.23 -3.06
C ASN A 94 -8.21 12.93 -2.42
N VAL A 95 -7.25 12.08 -2.04
CA VAL A 95 -7.51 10.77 -1.44
C VAL A 95 -7.33 10.86 0.08
N ARG A 96 -8.30 10.32 0.82
CA ARG A 96 -8.16 10.14 2.27
C ARG A 96 -7.59 8.76 2.53
N VAL A 97 -6.55 8.68 3.35
CA VAL A 97 -5.91 7.42 3.69
C VAL A 97 -6.18 7.06 5.15
N LYS A 98 -6.58 5.83 5.38
CA LYS A 98 -6.74 5.27 6.73
C LYS A 98 -6.06 3.91 6.78
N MET A 99 -5.36 3.64 7.86
CA MET A 99 -4.81 2.32 8.11
C MET A 99 -5.67 1.59 9.12
N ILE A 100 -6.05 0.37 8.79
CA ILE A 100 -6.83 -0.51 9.66
C ILE A 100 -5.90 -1.62 10.16
N GLY A 101 -5.93 -1.87 11.46
CA GLY A 101 -5.17 -2.95 12.06
C GLY A 101 -4.29 -2.51 13.21
N GLU A 102 -3.59 -3.48 13.78
CA GLU A 102 -2.73 -3.30 14.95
C GLU A 102 -1.41 -2.65 14.57
N ARG A 103 -1.04 -1.61 15.30
CA ARG A 103 0.21 -0.84 15.04
C ARG A 103 1.29 -1.07 16.07
N SER A 104 1.00 -1.80 17.15
CA SER A 104 1.89 -1.90 18.31
C SER A 104 3.25 -2.54 18.00
N ARG A 105 3.33 -3.37 16.95
CA ARG A 105 4.56 -4.05 16.56
C ARG A 105 5.35 -3.30 15.47
N PHE A 106 4.81 -2.21 14.94
CA PHE A 106 5.51 -1.40 13.96
C PHE A 106 6.56 -0.51 14.65
N SER A 107 7.62 -0.18 13.94
CA SER A 107 8.59 0.77 14.43
C SER A 107 7.92 2.13 14.70
N LYS A 108 8.48 2.87 15.65
CA LYS A 108 7.97 4.20 16.00
C LYS A 108 7.92 5.12 14.78
N ASP A 109 8.96 5.10 13.97
CA ASP A 109 9.06 5.93 12.77
C ASP A 109 7.94 5.61 11.77
N LEU A 110 7.62 4.32 11.60
CA LEU A 110 6.55 3.91 10.71
C LEU A 110 5.19 4.36 11.25
N VAL A 111 4.95 4.21 12.55
CA VAL A 111 3.71 4.66 13.19
C VAL A 111 3.53 6.16 13.00
N GLU A 112 4.58 6.94 13.19
CA GLU A 112 4.55 8.39 12.98
C GLU A 112 4.23 8.74 11.52
N ALA A 113 4.82 8.04 10.57
CA ALA A 113 4.57 8.25 9.15
C ALA A 113 3.10 7.94 8.79
N ILE A 114 2.55 6.87 9.34
CA ILE A 114 1.16 6.49 9.13
C ILE A 114 0.21 7.52 9.76
N ASN A 115 0.48 7.93 11.00
CA ASN A 115 -0.33 8.94 11.68
C ASN A 115 -0.35 10.26 10.91
N ARG A 116 0.79 10.67 10.38
CA ARG A 116 0.90 11.86 9.55
C ARG A 116 0.08 11.72 8.26
N LEU A 117 0.18 10.57 7.61
CA LEU A 117 -0.56 10.28 6.40
C LEU A 117 -2.08 10.38 6.63
N GLU A 118 -2.57 9.80 7.72
CA GLU A 118 -3.98 9.87 8.08
C GLU A 118 -4.41 11.29 8.43
N ASP A 119 -3.61 12.01 9.22
CA ASP A 119 -3.94 13.36 9.68
C ASP A 119 -3.96 14.36 8.51
N GLU A 120 -2.95 14.32 7.64
CA GLU A 120 -2.84 15.27 6.55
C GLU A 120 -3.81 14.98 5.39
N THR A 121 -4.46 13.83 5.37
CA THR A 121 -5.46 13.49 4.33
C THR A 121 -6.89 13.44 4.87
N LYS A 122 -7.11 13.73 6.13
CA LYS A 122 -8.42 13.54 6.78
C LYS A 122 -9.56 14.36 6.17
N ASP A 123 -9.25 15.46 5.53
CA ASP A 123 -10.24 16.35 4.91
C ASP A 123 -10.39 16.12 3.40
N ASN A 124 -9.68 15.15 2.87
CA ASN A 124 -9.80 14.79 1.45
C ASN A 124 -11.07 14.00 1.16
#